data_1f9d9c55acae272a907ea2f5bcb8eab6
#
_entry.id   1f9d9c55acae272a907ea2f5bcb8eab6
#
_cell.length_a   1.000
_cell.length_b   1.000
_cell.length_c   1.000
_cell.angle_alpha   90.00
_cell.angle_beta   90.00
_cell.angle_gamma   90.00
#
_symmetry.space_group_name_H-M   'P 1'
#
loop_
_entity.id
_entity.type
_entity.pdbx_description
1 polymer ?
#
loop_
_entity_poly.entity_id
_entity_poly.type
_entity_poly.pdbx_seq_one_letter_code
_entity_poly.pdbx_strand_id
1 'polypeptide(L)'
;VTRLDSTAQRVVAQRLSAASDRALSLLFRSGRIAVNAAPATGWRDFFDAAEYLLEPASIDAGLASLPRHDLVSLAAGGSRELLALTDADGQALDAVAERLSAIDIAPLPDAPPRAADHAESAQAAEHAFRTLSGLADVLIHALHTPLARIGTGALSVTERRRLAEQGFASSPAEAELLVRIAVTTGLLVGRDRNLGVTASGKRWLGLATPERWSMLAVRLREALPAGLRTADGGWIAPELWPQAYPLDDSWPAQSRAWLAVCDALGITAGAAEPAWSIGLRTGRAPDHAPLVGLMPHEVDRVFLQNDLTAISPGPLAPVLDARLRTMAVRESRAQASGYRFTEASIARALGSGESAESLRTFLRGLSLTGVPQPLDYLIDREASRHGLIRVTTDPDGGTTVVRSADETLLRTLEVDQSLTGIGLVSRNGELQTRTPRDVVFWALADARYPVVAESPSGEVARADRHRVFDDPAPEDPYAGLVERLRDHQGEDTEAAWLERELANAVREKTALAIVVNMPGGSTRELVLDPIGIGGGRLRGRDSAADVERTLPLSLIASVRPA
;
A
#
# COMPACT_ATOMS: atom_id res chain seq x y z
N VAL A 1 1.04 -5.19 -40.10
CA VAL A 1 1.94 -4.37 -39.26
C VAL A 1 1.67 -2.94 -39.65
N THR A 2 0.88 -2.22 -38.85
CA THR A 2 0.59 -0.80 -39.06
C THR A 2 1.91 -0.05 -38.92
N ARG A 3 2.30 0.72 -39.97
CA ARG A 3 3.50 1.56 -39.93
C ARG A 3 3.35 2.54 -38.76
N LEU A 4 4.27 2.51 -37.81
CA LEU A 4 4.41 3.57 -36.80
C LEU A 4 4.72 4.88 -37.56
N ASP A 5 3.89 5.89 -37.34
CA ASP A 5 4.14 7.22 -37.91
C ASP A 5 5.37 7.81 -37.19
N SER A 6 6.47 7.98 -37.93
CA SER A 6 7.70 8.56 -37.41
C SER A 6 7.50 9.96 -36.81
N THR A 7 6.51 10.67 -37.31
CA THR A 7 6.11 12.01 -36.83
C THR A 7 5.48 11.92 -35.44
N ALA A 8 4.55 10.97 -35.22
CA ALA A 8 3.92 10.73 -33.92
C ALA A 8 4.96 10.29 -32.87
N GLN A 9 5.89 9.41 -33.25
CA GLN A 9 6.96 8.95 -32.37
C GLN A 9 7.86 10.10 -31.90
N ARG A 10 8.24 11.01 -32.80
CA ARG A 10 9.02 12.21 -32.49
C ARG A 10 8.26 13.13 -31.53
N VAL A 11 7.00 13.43 -31.82
CA VAL A 11 6.17 14.28 -30.97
C VAL A 11 6.02 13.70 -29.56
N VAL A 12 5.75 12.41 -29.45
CA VAL A 12 5.61 11.74 -28.15
C VAL A 12 6.93 11.77 -27.39
N ALA A 13 8.05 11.44 -28.02
CA ALA A 13 9.35 11.44 -27.36
C ALA A 13 9.73 12.85 -26.86
N GLN A 14 9.49 13.91 -27.64
CA GLN A 14 9.70 15.30 -27.19
C GLN A 14 8.83 15.66 -25.99
N ARG A 15 7.56 15.25 -25.99
CA ARG A 15 6.69 15.47 -24.84
C ARG A 15 7.11 14.71 -23.60
N LEU A 16 7.57 13.46 -23.74
CA LEU A 16 8.11 12.68 -22.64
C LEU A 16 9.36 13.33 -22.06
N SER A 17 10.27 13.79 -22.91
CA SER A 17 11.49 14.45 -22.47
C SER A 17 11.24 15.78 -21.74
N ALA A 18 10.21 16.51 -22.13
CA ALA A 18 9.78 17.76 -21.50
C ALA A 18 8.89 17.57 -20.25
N ALA A 19 8.32 16.38 -20.05
CA ALA A 19 7.43 16.10 -18.94
C ALA A 19 8.19 16.07 -17.59
N SER A 20 7.49 16.39 -16.48
CA SER A 20 8.07 16.22 -15.16
C SER A 20 8.26 14.75 -14.80
N ASP A 21 9.22 14.45 -13.91
CA ASP A 21 9.47 13.07 -13.45
C ASP A 21 8.22 12.45 -12.82
N ARG A 22 7.43 13.25 -12.11
CA ARG A 22 6.13 12.82 -11.56
C ARG A 22 5.14 12.42 -12.66
N ALA A 23 5.06 13.19 -13.76
CA ALA A 23 4.16 12.88 -14.88
C ALA A 23 4.61 11.59 -15.60
N LEU A 24 5.92 11.41 -15.79
CA LEU A 24 6.50 10.18 -16.35
C LEU A 24 6.18 8.96 -15.47
N SER A 25 6.40 9.08 -14.17
CA SER A 25 6.10 8.00 -13.22
C SER A 25 4.62 7.64 -13.19
N LEU A 26 3.72 8.61 -13.29
CA LEU A 26 2.28 8.36 -13.41
C LEU A 26 1.94 7.66 -14.71
N LEU A 27 2.51 8.08 -15.84
CA LEU A 27 2.34 7.42 -17.13
C LEU A 27 2.82 5.96 -17.09
N PHE A 28 3.99 5.70 -16.52
CA PHE A 28 4.53 4.35 -16.43
C PHE A 28 3.74 3.46 -15.47
N ARG A 29 3.15 4.05 -14.42
CA ARG A 29 2.31 3.37 -13.44
C ARG A 29 0.92 3.01 -13.97
N SER A 30 0.46 3.62 -15.03
CA SER A 30 -0.87 3.38 -15.63
C SER A 30 -1.06 1.98 -16.26
N GLY A 31 -0.25 1.02 -15.91
CA GLY A 31 -0.34 -0.38 -16.36
C GLY A 31 0.32 -0.65 -17.71
N ARG A 32 0.82 0.38 -18.40
CA ARG A 32 1.51 0.24 -19.69
C ARG A 32 2.89 -0.41 -19.57
N ILE A 33 3.51 -0.32 -18.38
CA ILE A 33 4.83 -0.90 -18.10
C ILE A 33 4.76 -1.65 -16.79
N ALA A 34 5.03 -2.95 -16.81
CA ALA A 34 5.12 -3.73 -15.59
C ALA A 34 6.34 -3.28 -14.77
N VAL A 35 6.17 -3.12 -13.44
CA VAL A 35 7.27 -2.73 -12.53
C VAL A 35 8.45 -3.70 -12.64
N ASN A 36 8.18 -4.99 -12.81
CA ASN A 36 9.22 -6.03 -13.00
C ASN A 36 9.83 -6.04 -14.41
N ALA A 37 9.16 -5.44 -15.37
CA ALA A 37 9.67 -5.18 -16.70
C ALA A 37 10.35 -3.79 -16.78
N ALA A 38 10.38 -3.05 -15.66
CA ALA A 38 11.07 -1.76 -15.58
C ALA A 38 12.60 -1.84 -15.80
N PRO A 39 13.24 -3.00 -15.76
CA PRO A 39 14.44 -3.19 -16.50
C PRO A 39 14.18 -3.46 -17.94
N ALA A 40 12.97 -3.25 -18.39
CA ALA A 40 12.71 -3.29 -19.79
C ALA A 40 13.60 -2.28 -20.52
N THR A 41 14.26 -2.53 -20.26
CA THR A 41 15.50 -2.81 -20.36
C THR A 41 16.05 -3.00 -21.73
N GLY A 42 15.69 -2.28 -22.58
CA GLY A 42 16.21 -1.95 -23.82
C GLY A 42 16.07 -0.43 -24.07
N TRP A 43 15.32 0.28 -23.21
CA TRP A 43 15.14 1.71 -23.37
C TRP A 43 16.42 2.45 -22.98
N ARG A 44 16.98 3.10 -23.98
CA ARG A 44 18.18 3.94 -23.82
C ARG A 44 17.78 5.40 -23.59
N ASP A 45 16.66 5.82 -24.18
CA ASP A 45 16.19 7.20 -24.15
C ASP A 45 14.67 7.29 -24.35
N PHE A 46 14.14 8.52 -24.38
CA PHE A 46 12.72 8.78 -24.57
C PHE A 46 12.17 8.38 -25.93
N PHE A 47 13.03 8.17 -26.94
CA PHE A 47 12.59 7.68 -28.23
C PHE A 47 12.21 6.20 -28.16
N ASP A 48 13.03 5.38 -27.53
CA ASP A 48 12.72 3.96 -27.29
C ASP A 48 11.44 3.83 -26.46
N ALA A 49 11.25 4.70 -25.46
CA ALA A 49 10.03 4.77 -24.68
C ALA A 49 8.81 5.14 -25.52
N ALA A 50 8.93 6.12 -26.43
CA ALA A 50 7.87 6.52 -27.32
C ALA A 50 7.49 5.40 -28.32
N GLU A 51 8.49 4.71 -28.87
CA GLU A 51 8.27 3.56 -29.77
C GLU A 51 7.42 2.49 -29.09
N TYR A 52 7.79 2.08 -27.88
CA TYR A 52 7.01 1.11 -27.09
C TYR A 52 5.60 1.61 -26.76
N LEU A 53 5.47 2.87 -26.34
CA LEU A 53 4.19 3.43 -25.93
C LEU A 53 3.21 3.62 -27.09
N LEU A 54 3.72 3.67 -28.32
CA LEU A 54 2.92 3.76 -29.56
C LEU A 54 2.62 2.39 -30.19
N GLU A 55 3.13 1.29 -29.63
CA GLU A 55 2.71 -0.03 -30.04
C GLU A 55 1.20 -0.24 -29.83
N PRO A 56 0.50 -0.94 -30.75
CA PRO A 56 -0.93 -1.18 -30.65
C PRO A 56 -1.39 -1.69 -29.27
N ALA A 57 -0.70 -2.70 -28.74
CA ALA A 57 -1.02 -3.26 -27.43
C ALA A 57 -0.80 -2.27 -26.27
N SER A 58 0.21 -1.39 -26.39
CA SER A 58 0.48 -0.35 -25.40
C SER A 58 -0.55 0.77 -25.44
N ILE A 59 -1.03 1.14 -26.63
CA ILE A 59 -2.15 2.10 -26.80
C ILE A 59 -3.42 1.52 -26.19
N ASP A 60 -3.75 0.25 -26.48
CA ASP A 60 -4.94 -0.40 -25.93
C ASP A 60 -4.89 -0.48 -24.41
N ALA A 61 -3.73 -0.85 -23.83
CA ALA A 61 -3.51 -0.83 -22.38
C ALA A 61 -3.60 0.59 -21.80
N GLY A 62 -3.08 1.59 -22.53
CA GLY A 62 -3.20 2.98 -22.16
C GLY A 62 -4.66 3.44 -22.08
N LEU A 63 -5.45 3.16 -23.10
CA LEU A 63 -6.88 3.49 -23.14
C LEU A 63 -7.66 2.74 -22.03
N ALA A 64 -7.36 1.47 -21.81
CA ALA A 64 -7.99 0.68 -20.75
C ALA A 64 -7.72 1.25 -19.35
N SER A 65 -6.55 1.88 -19.14
CA SER A 65 -6.20 2.52 -17.86
C SER A 65 -6.87 3.85 -17.59
N LEU A 66 -7.49 4.46 -18.63
CA LEU A 66 -8.12 5.77 -18.50
C LEU A 66 -9.50 5.67 -17.86
N PRO A 67 -9.81 6.56 -16.92
CA PRO A 67 -11.17 6.73 -16.44
C PRO A 67 -12.10 7.27 -17.53
N ARG A 68 -13.39 7.00 -17.40
CA ARG A 68 -14.40 7.38 -18.38
C ARG A 68 -14.38 8.87 -18.73
N HIS A 69 -14.18 9.75 -17.75
CA HIS A 69 -14.16 11.20 -18.00
C HIS A 69 -12.97 11.63 -18.88
N ASP A 70 -11.82 10.97 -18.75
CA ASP A 70 -10.65 11.22 -19.60
C ASP A 70 -10.88 10.67 -21.02
N LEU A 71 -11.52 9.51 -21.15
CA LEU A 71 -11.90 8.95 -22.46
C LEU A 71 -12.91 9.86 -23.19
N VAL A 72 -13.91 10.39 -22.46
CA VAL A 72 -14.88 11.36 -23.02
C VAL A 72 -14.16 12.64 -23.45
N SER A 73 -13.26 13.16 -22.63
CA SER A 73 -12.46 14.34 -22.95
C SER A 73 -11.57 14.10 -24.18
N LEU A 74 -10.91 12.97 -24.24
CA LEU A 74 -10.04 12.58 -25.34
C LEU A 74 -10.83 12.44 -26.67
N ALA A 75 -12.04 11.87 -26.62
CA ALA A 75 -12.92 11.76 -27.78
C ALA A 75 -13.49 13.10 -28.23
N ALA A 76 -13.68 14.07 -27.32
CA ALA A 76 -14.24 15.39 -27.62
C ALA A 76 -13.21 16.42 -28.13
N GLY A 77 -11.94 16.11 -28.20
CA GLY A 77 -10.93 17.04 -28.68
C GLY A 77 -9.64 17.09 -27.87
N GLY A 78 -9.51 16.16 -26.94
CA GLY A 78 -8.24 15.82 -26.33
C GLY A 78 -7.93 16.41 -24.97
N SER A 79 -6.78 16.01 -24.44
CA SER A 79 -6.24 16.46 -23.16
C SER A 79 -4.71 16.54 -23.24
N ARG A 80 -4.16 17.70 -22.95
CA ARG A 80 -2.69 17.90 -22.93
C ARG A 80 -1.97 17.07 -21.85
N GLU A 81 -2.70 16.58 -20.88
CA GLU A 81 -2.15 15.80 -19.77
C GLU A 81 -1.93 14.32 -20.14
N LEU A 82 -2.58 13.82 -21.21
CA LEU A 82 -2.47 12.43 -21.64
C LEU A 82 -1.25 12.20 -22.52
N LEU A 83 -0.06 12.18 -21.89
CA LEU A 83 1.21 11.88 -22.54
C LEU A 83 1.12 10.55 -23.31
N ALA A 84 1.73 10.48 -24.48
CA ALA A 84 1.76 9.31 -25.35
C ALA A 84 0.41 8.79 -25.92
N LEU A 85 -0.69 9.54 -25.70
CA LEU A 85 -1.99 9.31 -26.36
C LEU A 85 -2.44 10.52 -27.18
N THR A 86 -1.82 11.68 -26.95
CA THR A 86 -2.15 12.94 -27.62
C THR A 86 -0.91 13.61 -28.20
N ASP A 87 -1.09 14.47 -29.19
CA ASP A 87 -0.07 15.32 -29.76
C ASP A 87 0.23 16.58 -28.89
N ALA A 88 1.04 17.49 -29.38
CA ALA A 88 1.44 18.71 -28.66
C ALA A 88 0.27 19.67 -28.40
N ASP A 89 -0.77 19.64 -29.21
CA ASP A 89 -1.97 20.44 -29.08
C ASP A 89 -3.03 19.78 -28.19
N GLY A 90 -2.77 18.54 -27.75
CA GLY A 90 -3.67 17.76 -26.91
C GLY A 90 -4.70 16.96 -27.69
N GLN A 91 -4.59 16.91 -29.03
CA GLN A 91 -5.47 16.09 -29.86
C GLN A 91 -5.05 14.62 -29.81
N ALA A 92 -6.01 13.71 -29.89
CA ALA A 92 -5.71 12.28 -29.96
C ALA A 92 -4.83 11.97 -31.18
N LEU A 93 -3.79 11.17 -30.99
CA LEU A 93 -2.97 10.65 -32.10
C LEU A 93 -3.86 9.81 -33.03
N ASP A 94 -3.58 9.78 -34.34
CA ASP A 94 -4.42 9.08 -35.33
C ASP A 94 -4.73 7.63 -34.94
N ALA A 95 -3.72 6.88 -34.48
CA ALA A 95 -3.89 5.53 -34.01
C ALA A 95 -4.76 5.38 -32.74
N VAL A 96 -4.84 6.44 -31.92
CA VAL A 96 -5.72 6.52 -30.75
C VAL A 96 -7.13 6.91 -31.18
N ALA A 97 -7.26 7.90 -32.07
CA ALA A 97 -8.54 8.36 -32.61
C ALA A 97 -9.28 7.25 -33.35
N GLU A 98 -8.57 6.44 -34.15
CA GLU A 98 -9.14 5.27 -34.83
C GLU A 98 -9.79 4.30 -33.85
N ARG A 99 -9.10 3.99 -32.72
CA ARG A 99 -9.63 3.10 -31.68
C ARG A 99 -10.84 3.70 -30.97
N LEU A 100 -10.78 4.98 -30.63
CA LEU A 100 -11.87 5.68 -29.96
C LEU A 100 -13.12 5.78 -30.83
N SER A 101 -12.98 5.92 -32.15
CA SER A 101 -14.11 6.00 -33.07
C SER A 101 -14.98 4.72 -33.09
N ALA A 102 -14.41 3.58 -32.67
CA ALA A 102 -15.11 2.31 -32.56
C ALA A 102 -15.89 2.13 -31.24
N ILE A 103 -15.78 3.11 -30.31
CA ILE A 103 -16.30 2.98 -28.93
C ILE A 103 -17.27 4.13 -28.66
N ASP A 104 -18.51 3.79 -28.28
CA ASP A 104 -19.48 4.79 -27.81
C ASP A 104 -19.31 5.03 -26.31
N ILE A 105 -18.72 6.16 -25.95
CA ILE A 105 -18.46 6.53 -24.54
C ILE A 105 -19.18 7.83 -24.22
N ALA A 106 -20.29 7.73 -23.50
CA ALA A 106 -21.01 8.88 -22.96
C ALA A 106 -20.53 9.26 -21.53
N PRO A 107 -20.64 10.53 -21.13
CA PRO A 107 -20.42 10.95 -19.75
C PRO A 107 -21.33 10.20 -18.78
N LEU A 108 -20.87 10.00 -17.54
CA LEU A 108 -21.72 9.46 -16.48
C LEU A 108 -22.75 10.52 -16.05
N PRO A 109 -23.97 10.11 -15.65
CA PRO A 109 -24.95 11.04 -15.12
C PRO A 109 -24.44 11.63 -13.78
N ASP A 110 -24.65 12.91 -13.60
CA ASP A 110 -24.38 13.61 -12.34
C ASP A 110 -25.65 13.56 -11.47
N ALA A 111 -25.87 12.42 -10.83
CA ALA A 111 -26.98 12.22 -9.92
C ALA A 111 -26.48 11.75 -8.56
N PRO A 112 -27.00 12.32 -7.44
CA PRO A 112 -26.66 11.83 -6.12
C PRO A 112 -27.28 10.43 -5.90
N PRO A 113 -26.62 9.57 -5.12
CA PRO A 113 -27.19 8.29 -4.73
C PRO A 113 -28.50 8.48 -3.93
N ARG A 114 -29.33 7.45 -3.91
CA ARG A 114 -30.53 7.44 -3.05
C ARG A 114 -30.12 7.53 -1.57
N ALA A 115 -30.81 8.36 -0.81
CA ALA A 115 -30.59 8.43 0.64
C ALA A 115 -31.00 7.10 1.31
N ALA A 116 -30.20 6.65 2.26
CA ALA A 116 -30.51 5.48 3.08
C ALA A 116 -31.65 5.80 4.06
N ASP A 117 -32.57 4.86 4.23
CA ASP A 117 -33.57 4.94 5.28
C ASP A 117 -32.98 4.61 6.67
N HIS A 118 -33.83 4.65 7.72
CA HIS A 118 -33.37 4.41 9.08
C HIS A 118 -32.84 2.97 9.29
N ALA A 119 -33.45 1.97 8.70
CA ALA A 119 -33.05 0.57 8.84
C ALA A 119 -31.75 0.30 8.12
N GLU A 120 -31.61 0.81 6.90
CA GLU A 120 -30.37 0.75 6.11
C GLU A 120 -29.22 1.48 6.82
N SER A 121 -29.50 2.65 7.39
CA SER A 121 -28.52 3.42 8.18
C SER A 121 -28.10 2.67 9.45
N ALA A 122 -29.02 2.06 10.18
CA ALA A 122 -28.70 1.26 11.36
C ALA A 122 -27.83 0.04 11.01
N GLN A 123 -28.14 -0.64 9.90
CA GLN A 123 -27.33 -1.76 9.41
C GLN A 123 -25.91 -1.30 9.01
N ALA A 124 -25.79 -0.17 8.31
CA ALA A 124 -24.49 0.41 7.93
C ALA A 124 -23.67 0.79 9.17
N ALA A 125 -24.29 1.34 10.20
CA ALA A 125 -23.63 1.65 11.47
C ALA A 125 -23.14 0.39 12.20
N GLU A 126 -23.91 -0.69 12.17
CA GLU A 126 -23.50 -1.99 12.71
C GLU A 126 -22.31 -2.57 11.93
N HIS A 127 -22.31 -2.49 10.60
CA HIS A 127 -21.19 -2.92 9.77
C HIS A 127 -19.92 -2.12 10.11
N ALA A 128 -20.03 -0.79 10.22
CA ALA A 128 -18.93 0.07 10.61
C ALA A 128 -18.35 -0.32 11.97
N PHE A 129 -19.21 -0.47 12.98
CA PHE A 129 -18.78 -0.84 14.33
C PHE A 129 -18.07 -2.19 14.37
N ARG A 130 -18.64 -3.21 13.70
CA ARG A 130 -18.04 -4.55 13.60
C ARG A 130 -16.69 -4.52 12.90
N THR A 131 -16.58 -3.76 11.82
CA THR A 131 -15.33 -3.59 11.06
C THR A 131 -14.26 -2.90 11.90
N LEU A 132 -14.59 -1.82 12.62
CA LEU A 132 -13.65 -1.13 13.51
C LEU A 132 -13.12 -2.05 14.61
N SER A 133 -14.00 -2.86 15.19
CA SER A 133 -13.64 -3.85 16.22
C SER A 133 -12.74 -4.95 15.65
N GLY A 134 -13.09 -5.50 14.47
CA GLY A 134 -12.29 -6.53 13.79
C GLY A 134 -10.91 -6.01 13.36
N LEU A 135 -10.84 -4.76 12.87
CA LEU A 135 -9.57 -4.11 12.54
C LEU A 135 -8.68 -3.97 13.78
N ALA A 136 -9.24 -3.54 14.92
CA ALA A 136 -8.48 -3.43 16.16
C ALA A 136 -7.91 -4.79 16.57
N ASP A 137 -8.69 -5.86 16.45
CA ASP A 137 -8.26 -7.22 16.76
C ASP A 137 -7.12 -7.70 15.86
N VAL A 138 -7.26 -7.49 14.54
CA VAL A 138 -6.23 -7.86 13.57
C VAL A 138 -4.94 -7.06 13.79
N LEU A 139 -5.04 -5.75 14.07
CA LEU A 139 -3.87 -4.91 14.34
C LEU A 139 -3.16 -5.30 15.63
N ILE A 140 -3.91 -5.56 16.73
CA ILE A 140 -3.31 -6.01 17.99
C ILE A 140 -2.61 -7.35 17.79
N HIS A 141 -3.20 -8.28 17.05
CA HIS A 141 -2.54 -9.53 16.69
C HIS A 141 -1.26 -9.28 15.87
N ALA A 142 -1.35 -8.43 14.85
CA ALA A 142 -0.23 -8.12 13.94
C ALA A 142 0.92 -7.37 14.63
N LEU A 143 0.67 -6.65 15.73
CA LEU A 143 1.73 -6.07 16.58
C LEU A 143 2.62 -7.15 17.19
N HIS A 144 2.06 -8.31 17.52
CA HIS A 144 2.80 -9.42 18.11
C HIS A 144 3.34 -10.40 17.06
N THR A 145 2.59 -10.62 15.99
CA THR A 145 2.91 -11.60 14.94
C THR A 145 2.57 -11.00 13.58
N PRO A 146 3.58 -10.54 12.82
CA PRO A 146 3.35 -10.02 11.47
C PRO A 146 2.61 -11.04 10.60
N LEU A 147 1.68 -10.55 9.78
CA LEU A 147 0.82 -11.39 8.95
C LEU A 147 1.54 -11.82 7.68
N ALA A 148 1.47 -13.10 7.32
CA ALA A 148 2.12 -13.62 6.12
C ALA A 148 1.36 -13.21 4.85
N ARG A 149 2.09 -12.62 3.86
CA ARG A 149 1.56 -12.26 2.55
C ARG A 149 2.21 -13.03 1.41
N ILE A 150 1.51 -13.12 0.28
CA ILE A 150 2.04 -13.62 -0.98
C ILE A 150 2.65 -12.50 -1.84
N GLY A 151 3.30 -12.85 -2.94
CA GLY A 151 4.00 -11.88 -3.81
C GLY A 151 3.11 -10.77 -4.40
N THR A 152 1.80 -11.00 -4.53
CA THR A 152 0.83 -10.00 -4.97
C THR A 152 0.45 -8.97 -3.89
N GLY A 153 0.95 -9.14 -2.66
CA GLY A 153 0.60 -8.28 -1.52
C GLY A 153 -0.62 -8.75 -0.71
N ALA A 154 -1.41 -9.69 -1.23
CA ALA A 154 -2.56 -10.24 -0.52
C ALA A 154 -2.14 -11.18 0.63
N LEU A 155 -3.02 -11.38 1.61
CA LEU A 155 -2.81 -12.39 2.65
C LEU A 155 -2.64 -13.78 2.06
N SER A 156 -1.75 -14.60 2.65
CA SER A 156 -1.68 -16.01 2.29
C SER A 156 -2.97 -16.74 2.69
N VAL A 157 -3.31 -17.81 1.96
CA VAL A 157 -4.51 -18.61 2.25
C VAL A 157 -4.47 -19.17 3.67
N THR A 158 -3.29 -19.62 4.11
CA THR A 158 -3.06 -20.14 5.47
C THR A 158 -3.31 -19.06 6.53
N GLU A 159 -2.83 -17.84 6.29
CA GLU A 159 -2.99 -16.73 7.23
C GLU A 159 -4.45 -16.31 7.36
N ARG A 160 -5.20 -16.24 6.26
CA ARG A 160 -6.65 -15.95 6.29
C ARG A 160 -7.42 -16.96 7.13
N ARG A 161 -7.14 -18.25 6.95
CA ARG A 161 -7.74 -19.32 7.75
C ARG A 161 -7.36 -19.21 9.22
N ARG A 162 -6.09 -18.97 9.51
CA ARG A 162 -5.59 -18.80 10.88
C ARG A 162 -6.29 -17.66 11.61
N LEU A 163 -6.44 -16.50 10.97
CA LEU A 163 -7.15 -15.37 11.57
C LEU A 163 -8.63 -15.68 11.86
N ALA A 164 -9.29 -16.44 10.99
CA ALA A 164 -10.66 -16.89 11.22
C ALA A 164 -10.75 -17.94 12.35
N GLU A 165 -9.89 -18.94 12.35
CA GLU A 165 -9.85 -19.99 13.39
C GLU A 165 -9.52 -19.44 14.77
N GLN A 166 -8.66 -18.43 14.85
CA GLN A 166 -8.33 -17.72 16.09
C GLN A 166 -9.41 -16.69 16.51
N GLY A 167 -10.48 -16.56 15.71
CA GLY A 167 -11.60 -15.68 15.99
C GLY A 167 -11.30 -14.19 15.76
N PHE A 168 -10.24 -13.80 15.05
CA PHE A 168 -9.98 -12.39 14.66
C PHE A 168 -10.86 -11.91 13.51
N ALA A 169 -11.48 -12.82 12.80
CA ALA A 169 -12.51 -12.59 11.80
C ALA A 169 -13.52 -13.73 11.85
N SER A 170 -14.75 -13.52 11.36
CA SER A 170 -15.78 -14.56 11.32
C SER A 170 -15.57 -15.56 10.17
N SER A 171 -14.79 -15.17 9.18
CA SER A 171 -14.47 -15.98 8.01
C SER A 171 -13.13 -15.57 7.36
N PRO A 172 -12.52 -16.44 6.54
CA PRO A 172 -11.34 -16.08 5.76
C PRO A 172 -11.58 -14.91 4.80
N ALA A 173 -12.79 -14.72 4.31
CA ALA A 173 -13.16 -13.59 3.45
C ALA A 173 -13.21 -12.27 4.22
N GLU A 174 -13.75 -12.29 5.44
CA GLU A 174 -13.73 -11.11 6.33
C GLU A 174 -12.29 -10.76 6.72
N ALA A 175 -11.43 -11.76 7.04
CA ALA A 175 -10.02 -11.52 7.32
C ALA A 175 -9.31 -10.79 6.16
N GLU A 176 -9.56 -11.21 4.91
CA GLU A 176 -9.03 -10.55 3.72
C GLU A 176 -9.55 -9.11 3.58
N LEU A 177 -10.83 -8.89 3.84
CA LEU A 177 -11.46 -7.57 3.77
C LEU A 177 -10.88 -6.62 4.83
N LEU A 178 -10.76 -7.06 6.08
CA LEU A 178 -10.18 -6.27 7.18
C LEU A 178 -8.73 -5.88 6.87
N VAL A 179 -7.93 -6.82 6.39
CA VAL A 179 -6.54 -6.54 6.03
C VAL A 179 -6.46 -5.62 4.81
N ARG A 180 -7.32 -5.78 3.81
CA ARG A 180 -7.41 -4.85 2.68
C ARG A 180 -7.72 -3.43 3.15
N ILE A 181 -8.70 -3.24 4.04
CA ILE A 181 -9.01 -1.94 4.64
C ILE A 181 -7.75 -1.39 5.34
N ALA A 182 -7.10 -2.19 6.19
CA ALA A 182 -5.93 -1.76 6.94
C ALA A 182 -4.75 -1.35 6.05
N VAL A 183 -4.50 -2.08 4.95
CA VAL A 183 -3.44 -1.74 3.98
C VAL A 183 -3.83 -0.49 3.18
N THR A 184 -5.05 -0.43 2.65
CA THR A 184 -5.55 0.72 1.88
C THR A 184 -5.51 2.02 2.68
N THR A 185 -5.82 1.95 3.98
CA THR A 185 -5.81 3.11 4.87
C THR A 185 -4.47 3.35 5.59
N GLY A 186 -3.44 2.57 5.25
CA GLY A 186 -2.09 2.73 5.79
C GLY A 186 -1.92 2.36 7.26
N LEU A 187 -2.83 1.53 7.83
CA LEU A 187 -2.67 0.96 9.17
C LEU A 187 -1.71 -0.23 9.17
N LEU A 188 -1.65 -0.96 8.05
CA LEU A 188 -0.69 -2.02 7.77
C LEU A 188 0.14 -1.66 6.55
N VAL A 189 1.40 -2.09 6.56
CA VAL A 189 2.31 -1.96 5.42
C VAL A 189 3.00 -3.29 5.14
N GLY A 190 3.21 -3.56 3.84
CA GLY A 190 3.93 -4.74 3.39
C GLY A 190 5.43 -4.52 3.37
N ARG A 191 6.19 -5.38 4.06
CA ARG A 191 7.65 -5.44 3.95
C ARG A 191 8.06 -6.89 3.75
N ASP A 192 8.81 -7.18 2.70
CA ASP A 192 9.16 -8.54 2.30
C ASP A 192 7.92 -9.44 2.15
N ARG A 193 7.87 -10.55 2.90
CA ARG A 193 6.74 -11.49 2.90
C ARG A 193 5.75 -11.27 4.05
N ASN A 194 5.81 -10.13 4.72
CA ASN A 194 4.98 -9.85 5.88
C ASN A 194 4.22 -8.53 5.72
N LEU A 195 3.09 -8.44 6.42
CA LEU A 195 2.38 -7.21 6.73
C LEU A 195 2.59 -6.90 8.20
N GLY A 196 2.98 -5.68 8.50
CA GLY A 196 3.18 -5.20 9.87
C GLY A 196 2.41 -3.91 10.14
N VAL A 197 2.17 -3.63 11.42
CA VAL A 197 1.46 -2.44 11.87
C VAL A 197 2.34 -1.21 11.70
N THR A 198 1.79 -0.15 11.12
CA THR A 198 2.46 1.13 10.96
C THR A 198 2.40 1.98 12.23
N ALA A 199 3.22 3.03 12.32
CA ALA A 199 3.10 4.04 13.37
C ALA A 199 1.70 4.65 13.42
N SER A 200 1.08 4.90 12.27
CA SER A 200 -0.32 5.32 12.15
C SER A 200 -1.30 4.26 12.64
N GLY A 201 -1.08 2.98 12.36
CA GLY A 201 -1.90 1.88 12.87
C GLY A 201 -1.84 1.77 14.40
N LYS A 202 -0.65 1.93 14.99
CA LYS A 202 -0.48 1.96 16.46
C LYS A 202 -1.22 3.15 17.08
N ARG A 203 -1.11 4.36 16.49
CA ARG A 203 -1.87 5.54 16.96
C ARG A 203 -3.38 5.33 16.85
N TRP A 204 -3.85 4.77 15.74
CA TRP A 204 -5.28 4.49 15.51
C TRP A 204 -5.89 3.61 16.60
N LEU A 205 -5.16 2.62 17.11
CA LEU A 205 -5.61 1.77 18.23
C LEU A 205 -5.88 2.58 19.52
N GLY A 206 -5.24 3.73 19.70
CA GLY A 206 -5.45 4.62 20.86
C GLY A 206 -6.57 5.64 20.68
N LEU A 207 -7.23 5.70 19.52
CA LEU A 207 -8.31 6.65 19.26
C LEU A 207 -9.67 6.12 19.77
N ALA A 208 -10.61 7.02 20.07
CA ALA A 208 -12.00 6.68 20.30
C ALA A 208 -12.68 6.26 18.99
N THR A 209 -13.81 5.56 19.08
CA THR A 209 -14.50 4.99 17.90
C THR A 209 -14.86 6.02 16.82
N PRO A 210 -15.35 7.23 17.15
CA PRO A 210 -15.62 8.25 16.13
C PRO A 210 -14.37 8.69 15.35
N GLU A 211 -13.28 8.90 16.04
CA GLU A 211 -12.00 9.30 15.43
C GLU A 211 -11.40 8.16 14.62
N ARG A 212 -11.52 6.91 15.09
CA ARG A 212 -11.13 5.71 14.34
C ARG A 212 -11.83 5.66 12.99
N TRP A 213 -13.14 5.82 12.99
CA TRP A 213 -13.93 5.81 11.78
C TRP A 213 -13.58 6.97 10.85
N SER A 214 -13.54 8.18 11.39
CA SER A 214 -13.23 9.41 10.62
C SER A 214 -11.89 9.32 9.91
N MET A 215 -10.85 8.81 10.60
CA MET A 215 -9.53 8.62 9.99
C MET A 215 -9.58 7.64 8.83
N LEU A 216 -10.28 6.50 8.99
CA LEU A 216 -10.40 5.50 7.92
C LEU A 216 -11.18 6.06 6.72
N ALA A 217 -12.28 6.77 6.97
CA ALA A 217 -13.13 7.33 5.94
C ALA A 217 -12.38 8.37 5.07
N VAL A 218 -11.59 9.25 5.71
CA VAL A 218 -10.74 10.22 5.00
C VAL A 218 -9.66 9.53 4.19
N ARG A 219 -8.93 8.59 4.78
CA ARG A 219 -7.86 7.86 4.07
C ARG A 219 -8.38 6.98 2.94
N LEU A 220 -9.56 6.39 3.11
CA LEU A 220 -10.22 5.65 2.04
C LEU A 220 -10.54 6.57 0.86
N ARG A 221 -11.13 7.75 1.12
CA ARG A 221 -11.40 8.76 0.08
C ARG A 221 -10.13 9.14 -0.68
N GLU A 222 -9.03 9.36 0.03
CA GLU A 222 -7.73 9.68 -0.56
C GLU A 222 -7.13 8.53 -1.39
N ALA A 223 -7.46 7.29 -1.04
CA ALA A 223 -6.99 6.10 -1.73
C ALA A 223 -7.84 5.70 -2.95
N LEU A 224 -9.04 6.27 -3.12
CA LEU A 224 -9.92 5.93 -4.24
C LEU A 224 -9.21 6.16 -5.58
N PRO A 225 -9.41 5.28 -6.58
CA PRO A 225 -8.92 5.47 -7.94
C PRO A 225 -9.40 6.78 -8.57
N ALA A 226 -8.60 7.35 -9.46
CA ALA A 226 -8.89 8.65 -10.09
C ALA A 226 -10.26 8.71 -10.77
N GLY A 227 -10.69 7.64 -11.45
CA GLY A 227 -11.97 7.56 -12.12
C GLY A 227 -13.20 7.58 -11.22
N LEU A 228 -13.00 7.39 -9.91
CA LEU A 228 -14.07 7.50 -8.93
C LEU A 228 -14.15 8.89 -8.29
N ARG A 229 -13.11 9.72 -8.43
CA ARG A 229 -13.00 11.01 -7.77
C ARG A 229 -13.71 12.11 -8.56
N THR A 230 -14.25 13.07 -7.83
CA THR A 230 -14.79 14.31 -8.38
C THR A 230 -13.80 15.48 -8.19
N ALA A 231 -13.96 16.55 -8.93
CA ALA A 231 -13.08 17.72 -8.87
C ALA A 231 -13.06 18.42 -7.51
N ASP A 232 -14.13 18.33 -6.74
CA ASP A 232 -14.28 18.86 -5.38
C ASP A 232 -13.66 17.95 -4.28
N GLY A 233 -12.97 16.86 -4.69
CA GLY A 233 -12.28 15.95 -3.80
C GLY A 233 -13.15 14.86 -3.17
N GLY A 234 -14.38 14.69 -3.68
CA GLY A 234 -15.28 13.61 -3.32
C GLY A 234 -15.22 12.42 -4.27
N TRP A 235 -16.37 11.77 -4.49
CA TRP A 235 -16.51 10.66 -5.43
C TRP A 235 -17.87 10.63 -6.12
N ILE A 236 -17.94 10.01 -7.32
CA ILE A 236 -19.16 9.77 -8.07
C ILE A 236 -20.07 8.77 -7.34
N ALA A 237 -21.36 8.78 -7.63
CA ALA A 237 -22.33 7.87 -7.02
C ALA A 237 -21.86 6.40 -7.11
N PRO A 238 -21.92 5.61 -5.99
CA PRO A 238 -21.36 4.25 -5.94
C PRO A 238 -21.94 3.29 -6.98
N GLU A 239 -23.17 3.44 -7.40
CA GLU A 239 -23.83 2.67 -8.46
C GLU A 239 -23.19 2.87 -9.84
N LEU A 240 -22.46 3.97 -10.03
CA LEU A 240 -21.74 4.28 -11.26
C LEU A 240 -20.29 3.73 -11.28
N TRP A 241 -19.78 3.27 -10.13
CA TRP A 241 -18.40 2.80 -10.02
C TRP A 241 -18.03 1.69 -11.01
N PRO A 242 -18.90 0.69 -11.30
CA PRO A 242 -18.58 -0.33 -12.29
C PRO A 242 -18.33 0.22 -13.70
N GLN A 243 -18.80 1.43 -13.98
CA GLN A 243 -18.68 2.06 -15.30
C GLN A 243 -17.50 3.07 -15.38
N ALA A 244 -16.77 3.29 -14.28
CA ALA A 244 -15.73 4.33 -14.21
C ALA A 244 -14.53 4.08 -15.14
N TYR A 245 -14.20 2.82 -15.43
CA TYR A 245 -13.14 2.40 -16.36
C TYR A 245 -13.73 1.42 -17.38
N PRO A 246 -14.39 1.92 -18.43
CA PRO A 246 -15.20 1.10 -19.33
C PRO A 246 -14.41 0.15 -20.22
N LEU A 247 -13.10 0.37 -20.39
CA LEU A 247 -12.21 -0.43 -21.24
C LEU A 247 -11.29 -1.37 -20.43
N ASP A 248 -11.38 -1.35 -19.09
CA ASP A 248 -10.64 -2.29 -18.22
C ASP A 248 -11.54 -3.47 -17.84
N ASP A 249 -11.31 -4.62 -18.47
CA ASP A 249 -12.06 -5.87 -18.21
C ASP A 249 -11.98 -6.34 -16.75
N SER A 250 -10.94 -5.94 -16.03
CA SER A 250 -10.76 -6.29 -14.61
C SER A 250 -11.51 -5.34 -13.66
N TRP A 251 -11.90 -4.16 -14.14
CA TRP A 251 -12.49 -3.11 -13.33
C TRP A 251 -13.81 -3.50 -12.63
N PRO A 252 -14.74 -4.24 -13.25
CA PRO A 252 -15.96 -4.67 -12.55
C PRO A 252 -15.70 -5.50 -11.30
N ALA A 253 -14.61 -6.25 -11.24
CA ALA A 253 -14.20 -6.97 -10.04
C ALA A 253 -13.55 -6.03 -9.01
N GLN A 254 -12.71 -5.10 -9.46
CA GLN A 254 -12.08 -4.09 -8.62
C GLN A 254 -13.11 -3.15 -7.99
N SER A 255 -14.08 -2.66 -8.78
CA SER A 255 -15.14 -1.77 -8.27
C SER A 255 -15.98 -2.44 -7.18
N ARG A 256 -16.35 -3.72 -7.35
CA ARG A 256 -17.02 -4.51 -6.30
C ARG A 256 -16.18 -4.62 -5.02
N ALA A 257 -14.86 -4.77 -5.17
CA ALA A 257 -13.97 -4.83 -4.01
C ALA A 257 -13.90 -3.49 -3.25
N TRP A 258 -13.94 -2.35 -3.96
CA TRP A 258 -14.03 -1.02 -3.36
C TRP A 258 -15.39 -0.79 -2.67
N LEU A 259 -16.49 -1.20 -3.32
CA LEU A 259 -17.83 -1.13 -2.74
C LEU A 259 -17.94 -1.96 -1.46
N ALA A 260 -17.34 -3.16 -1.44
CA ALA A 260 -17.31 -3.99 -0.23
C ALA A 260 -16.56 -3.31 0.93
N VAL A 261 -15.49 -2.57 0.65
CA VAL A 261 -14.77 -1.77 1.65
C VAL A 261 -15.65 -0.62 2.17
N CYS A 262 -16.35 0.08 1.29
CA CYS A 262 -17.27 1.15 1.68
C CYS A 262 -18.44 0.64 2.52
N ASP A 263 -19.03 -0.48 2.14
CA ASP A 263 -20.13 -1.11 2.86
C ASP A 263 -19.69 -1.60 4.26
N ALA A 264 -18.52 -2.22 4.35
CA ALA A 264 -17.94 -2.65 5.62
C ALA A 264 -17.68 -1.48 6.58
N LEU A 265 -17.27 -0.31 6.06
CA LEU A 265 -17.07 0.90 6.86
C LEU A 265 -18.37 1.71 7.06
N GLY A 266 -19.52 1.22 6.58
CA GLY A 266 -20.79 1.93 6.65
C GLY A 266 -20.79 3.25 5.88
N ILE A 267 -19.94 3.41 4.88
CA ILE A 267 -19.92 4.56 3.98
C ILE A 267 -21.04 4.44 2.96
N THR A 268 -21.38 3.22 2.58
CA THR A 268 -22.57 2.89 1.79
C THR A 268 -23.49 1.95 2.60
N ALA A 269 -24.77 1.94 2.25
CA ALA A 269 -25.75 0.97 2.72
C ALA A 269 -26.32 0.25 1.48
N GLY A 270 -25.52 -0.67 0.92
CA GLY A 270 -25.80 -1.23 -0.40
C GLY A 270 -25.76 -0.14 -1.48
N ALA A 271 -26.90 0.10 -2.17
CA ALA A 271 -27.05 1.16 -3.17
C ALA A 271 -27.47 2.52 -2.59
N ALA A 272 -27.63 2.63 -1.26
CA ALA A 272 -28.07 3.86 -0.62
C ALA A 272 -26.90 4.58 0.09
N GLU A 273 -27.05 5.88 0.30
CA GLU A 273 -26.08 6.73 0.97
C GLU A 273 -26.58 7.12 2.37
N PRO A 274 -25.88 6.71 3.45
CA PRO A 274 -26.16 7.20 4.79
C PRO A 274 -25.83 8.70 4.93
N ALA A 275 -26.56 9.39 5.83
CA ALA A 275 -26.43 10.84 6.01
C ALA A 275 -25.00 11.31 6.34
N TRP A 276 -24.22 10.53 7.11
CA TRP A 276 -22.83 10.84 7.47
C TRP A 276 -21.84 10.73 6.31
N SER A 277 -22.22 10.06 5.21
CA SER A 277 -21.38 9.89 4.02
C SER A 277 -21.49 11.04 3.03
N ILE A 278 -22.58 11.82 3.07
CA ILE A 278 -22.84 12.92 2.14
C ILE A 278 -21.70 13.95 2.14
N GLY A 279 -21.21 14.33 3.33
CA GLY A 279 -20.07 15.25 3.45
C GLY A 279 -18.80 14.70 2.80
N LEU A 280 -18.48 13.44 3.05
CA LEU A 280 -17.32 12.77 2.45
C LEU A 280 -17.43 12.70 0.93
N ARG A 281 -18.59 12.29 0.39
CA ARG A 281 -18.83 12.19 -1.04
C ARG A 281 -18.74 13.53 -1.76
N THR A 282 -19.05 14.61 -1.07
CA THR A 282 -18.92 15.98 -1.60
C THR A 282 -17.64 16.68 -1.20
N GLY A 283 -16.58 15.93 -0.90
CA GLY A 283 -15.23 16.48 -0.62
C GLY A 283 -15.06 17.14 0.75
N ARG A 284 -16.11 17.15 1.61
CA ARG A 284 -16.07 17.79 2.92
C ARG A 284 -15.52 16.86 4.01
N ALA A 285 -15.36 17.41 5.21
CA ALA A 285 -15.01 16.62 6.39
C ALA A 285 -16.13 15.64 6.76
N PRO A 286 -15.80 14.46 7.35
CA PRO A 286 -16.82 13.51 7.82
C PRO A 286 -17.61 14.10 9.00
N ASP A 287 -18.93 13.91 8.96
CA ASP A 287 -19.80 14.11 10.11
C ASP A 287 -20.16 12.76 10.72
N HIS A 288 -19.44 12.36 11.75
CA HIS A 288 -19.65 11.06 12.38
C HIS A 288 -20.79 11.05 13.42
N ALA A 289 -21.36 12.19 13.79
CA ALA A 289 -22.35 12.25 14.86
C ALA A 289 -23.61 11.39 14.59
N PRO A 290 -24.21 11.39 13.38
CA PRO A 290 -25.34 10.53 13.08
C PRO A 290 -25.00 9.03 13.10
N LEU A 291 -23.76 8.68 12.69
CA LEU A 291 -23.26 7.30 12.71
C LEU A 291 -23.12 6.80 14.15
N VAL A 292 -22.47 7.58 15.01
CA VAL A 292 -22.23 7.22 16.42
C VAL A 292 -23.54 7.06 17.19
N GLY A 293 -24.55 7.86 16.86
CA GLY A 293 -25.88 7.74 17.46
C GLY A 293 -26.60 6.41 17.18
N LEU A 294 -26.18 5.69 16.13
CA LEU A 294 -26.69 4.36 15.77
C LEU A 294 -25.78 3.20 16.19
N MET A 295 -24.55 3.49 16.62
CA MET A 295 -23.62 2.47 17.11
C MET A 295 -23.99 2.01 18.53
N PRO A 296 -23.61 0.79 18.95
CA PRO A 296 -23.74 0.35 20.33
C PRO A 296 -23.02 1.31 21.28
N HIS A 297 -23.67 1.65 22.40
CA HIS A 297 -23.06 2.49 23.42
C HIS A 297 -21.84 1.81 24.05
N GLU A 298 -20.71 2.51 24.05
CA GLU A 298 -19.50 2.05 24.72
C GLU A 298 -19.67 2.13 26.24
N VAL A 299 -19.10 1.13 26.92
CA VAL A 299 -19.06 1.09 28.38
C VAL A 299 -17.63 1.36 28.87
N ASP A 300 -17.51 1.91 30.07
CA ASP A 300 -16.23 2.23 30.72
C ASP A 300 -15.92 1.30 31.91
N ARG A 301 -16.76 0.28 32.13
CA ARG A 301 -16.70 -0.63 33.28
C ARG A 301 -16.91 -2.07 32.88
N VAL A 302 -16.33 -2.96 33.71
CA VAL A 302 -16.47 -4.42 33.58
C VAL A 302 -16.84 -5.05 34.94
N PHE A 303 -17.37 -6.26 34.90
CA PHE A 303 -17.54 -7.11 36.08
C PHE A 303 -16.34 -8.04 36.16
N LEU A 304 -15.52 -7.92 37.20
CA LEU A 304 -14.45 -8.88 37.51
C LEU A 304 -15.05 -10.03 38.31
N GLN A 305 -14.71 -11.27 37.94
CA GLN A 305 -15.24 -12.49 38.54
C GLN A 305 -14.13 -13.30 39.23
N ASN A 306 -14.54 -14.17 40.18
CA ASN A 306 -13.62 -15.00 40.95
C ASN A 306 -12.91 -16.09 40.13
N ASP A 307 -13.44 -16.43 38.95
CA ASP A 307 -12.86 -17.40 38.01
C ASP A 307 -11.78 -16.81 37.08
N LEU A 308 -11.25 -15.64 37.43
CA LEU A 308 -10.26 -14.90 36.65
C LEU A 308 -10.80 -14.41 35.29
N THR A 309 -12.08 -14.11 35.21
CA THR A 309 -12.68 -13.50 34.01
C THR A 309 -13.13 -12.06 34.28
N ALA A 310 -13.17 -11.27 33.19
CA ALA A 310 -13.84 -9.97 33.18
C ALA A 310 -14.93 -10.01 32.12
N ILE A 311 -16.12 -9.52 32.46
CA ILE A 311 -17.25 -9.42 31.54
C ILE A 311 -17.57 -7.94 31.34
N SER A 312 -17.50 -7.48 30.11
CA SER A 312 -17.99 -6.18 29.70
C SER A 312 -19.45 -6.31 29.26
N PRO A 313 -20.39 -5.58 29.86
CA PRO A 313 -21.81 -5.68 29.50
C PRO A 313 -22.15 -5.10 28.13
N GLY A 314 -21.23 -4.41 27.52
CA GLY A 314 -21.26 -3.84 26.17
C GLY A 314 -19.87 -3.72 25.59
N PRO A 315 -19.73 -3.06 24.43
CA PRO A 315 -18.40 -2.77 23.86
C PRO A 315 -17.62 -1.88 24.83
N LEU A 316 -16.45 -2.34 25.26
CA LEU A 316 -15.58 -1.55 26.12
C LEU A 316 -14.93 -0.41 25.32
N ALA A 317 -14.88 0.78 25.90
CA ALA A 317 -14.23 1.93 25.28
C ALA A 317 -12.81 1.58 24.77
N PRO A 318 -12.42 1.95 23.55
CA PRO A 318 -11.23 1.44 22.87
C PRO A 318 -9.93 1.54 23.66
N VAL A 319 -9.72 2.64 24.37
CA VAL A 319 -8.52 2.85 25.20
C VAL A 319 -8.48 1.86 26.37
N LEU A 320 -9.63 1.58 26.97
CA LEU A 320 -9.75 0.64 28.10
C LEU A 320 -9.63 -0.81 27.61
N ASP A 321 -10.25 -1.14 26.45
CA ASP A 321 -10.09 -2.46 25.80
C ASP A 321 -8.63 -2.74 25.45
N ALA A 322 -7.96 -1.80 24.79
CA ALA A 322 -6.56 -1.94 24.42
C ALA A 322 -5.67 -2.19 25.65
N ARG A 323 -5.87 -1.46 26.75
CA ARG A 323 -5.11 -1.67 27.98
C ARG A 323 -5.47 -2.99 28.69
N LEU A 324 -6.76 -3.34 28.77
CA LEU A 324 -7.18 -4.61 29.38
C LEU A 324 -6.59 -5.82 28.65
N ARG A 325 -6.46 -5.74 27.32
CA ARG A 325 -5.87 -6.80 26.47
C ARG A 325 -4.37 -6.95 26.62
N THR A 326 -3.67 -6.02 27.22
CA THR A 326 -2.26 -6.23 27.60
C THR A 326 -2.11 -7.25 28.73
N MET A 327 -3.12 -7.34 29.63
CA MET A 327 -3.10 -8.15 30.85
C MET A 327 -4.12 -9.29 30.87
N ALA A 328 -5.03 -9.38 29.88
CA ALA A 328 -6.04 -10.41 29.74
C ALA A 328 -6.17 -10.85 28.27
N VAL A 329 -6.66 -12.07 28.05
CA VAL A 329 -6.98 -12.60 26.72
C VAL A 329 -8.46 -12.44 26.47
N ARG A 330 -8.86 -11.81 25.34
CA ARG A 330 -10.26 -11.70 24.95
C ARG A 330 -10.77 -13.04 24.42
N GLU A 331 -11.81 -13.61 25.04
CA GLU A 331 -12.36 -14.93 24.71
C GLU A 331 -13.64 -14.84 23.85
N SER A 332 -14.42 -13.77 24.00
CA SER A 332 -15.68 -13.60 23.25
C SER A 332 -15.84 -12.20 22.70
N ARG A 333 -16.56 -12.11 21.54
CA ARG A 333 -16.84 -10.88 20.78
C ARG A 333 -18.34 -10.62 20.65
N ALA A 334 -19.17 -11.23 21.48
CA ALA A 334 -20.60 -10.98 21.48
C ALA A 334 -20.92 -9.57 21.99
N GLN A 335 -22.19 -9.21 22.11
CA GLN A 335 -22.62 -7.95 22.73
C GLN A 335 -22.00 -7.75 24.11
N ALA A 336 -21.75 -8.83 24.86
CA ALA A 336 -20.91 -8.85 26.06
C ALA A 336 -19.53 -9.45 25.71
N SER A 337 -18.45 -8.67 25.90
CA SER A 337 -17.10 -9.15 25.69
C SER A 337 -16.54 -9.82 26.94
N GLY A 338 -15.98 -11.02 26.79
CA GLY A 338 -15.31 -11.75 27.87
C GLY A 338 -13.80 -11.68 27.74
N TYR A 339 -13.14 -11.49 28.86
CA TYR A 339 -11.66 -11.48 28.97
C TYR A 339 -11.23 -12.43 30.07
N ARG A 340 -10.15 -13.17 29.85
CA ARG A 340 -9.56 -14.11 30.83
C ARG A 340 -8.17 -13.66 31.23
N PHE A 341 -7.97 -13.56 32.55
CA PHE A 341 -6.65 -13.37 33.13
C PHE A 341 -5.97 -14.73 33.31
N THR A 342 -4.72 -14.81 32.89
CA THR A 342 -3.88 -16.00 33.01
C THR A 342 -2.50 -15.60 33.56
N GLU A 343 -1.76 -16.55 34.10
CA GLU A 343 -0.36 -16.34 34.50
C GLU A 343 0.44 -15.70 33.36
N ALA A 344 0.32 -16.26 32.17
CA ALA A 344 1.03 -15.75 30.98
C ALA A 344 0.61 -14.32 30.58
N SER A 345 -0.67 -13.94 30.76
CA SER A 345 -1.12 -12.60 30.40
C SER A 345 -0.67 -11.55 31.42
N ILE A 346 -0.67 -11.87 32.70
CA ILE A 346 -0.15 -11.00 33.77
C ILE A 346 1.38 -10.87 33.66
N ALA A 347 2.11 -11.96 33.48
CA ALA A 347 3.56 -11.94 33.29
C ALA A 347 3.95 -11.07 32.07
N ARG A 348 3.18 -11.15 30.96
CA ARG A 348 3.39 -10.32 29.78
C ARG A 348 3.15 -8.83 30.06
N ALA A 349 2.12 -8.49 30.83
CA ALA A 349 1.85 -7.11 31.22
C ALA A 349 3.00 -6.53 32.04
N LEU A 350 3.49 -7.31 33.04
CA LEU A 350 4.65 -6.93 33.84
C LEU A 350 5.90 -6.75 32.97
N GLY A 351 6.18 -7.69 32.07
CA GLY A 351 7.29 -7.60 31.10
C GLY A 351 7.20 -6.40 30.14
N SER A 352 6.00 -5.91 29.87
CA SER A 352 5.75 -4.69 29.08
C SER A 352 5.86 -3.39 29.86
N GLY A 353 6.25 -3.47 31.16
CA GLY A 353 6.50 -2.31 32.02
C GLY A 353 5.35 -1.89 32.93
N GLU A 354 4.27 -2.70 33.03
CA GLU A 354 3.27 -2.54 34.10
C GLU A 354 3.87 -3.03 35.43
N SER A 355 3.44 -2.43 36.54
CA SER A 355 3.73 -2.90 37.89
C SER A 355 2.48 -3.53 38.52
N ALA A 356 2.63 -4.33 39.58
CA ALA A 356 1.49 -4.84 40.33
C ALA A 356 0.53 -3.74 40.79
N GLU A 357 1.07 -2.59 41.20
CA GLU A 357 0.26 -1.46 41.64
C GLU A 357 -0.45 -0.77 40.47
N SER A 358 0.21 -0.62 39.30
CA SER A 358 -0.44 -0.04 38.11
C SER A 358 -1.56 -0.94 37.57
N LEU A 359 -1.38 -2.27 37.61
CA LEU A 359 -2.40 -3.25 37.25
C LEU A 359 -3.60 -3.15 38.19
N ARG A 360 -3.38 -3.12 39.51
CA ARG A 360 -4.43 -2.97 40.53
C ARG A 360 -5.18 -1.66 40.39
N THR A 361 -4.46 -0.57 40.23
CA THR A 361 -5.08 0.76 40.07
C THR A 361 -5.99 0.80 38.86
N PHE A 362 -5.53 0.28 37.73
CA PHE A 362 -6.35 0.18 36.53
C PHE A 362 -7.58 -0.71 36.74
N LEU A 363 -7.39 -1.92 37.30
CA LEU A 363 -8.51 -2.87 37.51
C LEU A 363 -9.52 -2.35 38.54
N ARG A 364 -9.11 -1.67 39.61
CA ARG A 364 -10.03 -1.01 40.56
C ARG A 364 -10.83 0.08 39.86
N GLY A 365 -10.19 0.89 39.01
CA GLY A 365 -10.85 1.93 38.24
C GLY A 365 -11.82 1.38 37.20
N LEU A 366 -11.53 0.22 36.64
CA LEU A 366 -12.33 -0.42 35.58
C LEU A 366 -13.48 -1.26 36.13
N SER A 367 -13.36 -1.81 37.33
CA SER A 367 -14.29 -2.79 37.88
C SER A 367 -15.50 -2.16 38.55
N LEU A 368 -16.68 -2.74 38.31
CA LEU A 368 -17.92 -2.49 39.07
C LEU A 368 -17.99 -3.29 40.38
N THR A 369 -17.25 -4.40 40.48
CA THR A 369 -17.34 -5.34 41.60
C THR A 369 -16.09 -5.31 42.51
N GLY A 370 -15.12 -4.44 42.22
CA GLY A 370 -13.80 -4.47 42.84
C GLY A 370 -12.88 -5.51 42.21
N VAL A 371 -11.68 -5.69 42.77
CA VAL A 371 -10.71 -6.71 42.32
C VAL A 371 -10.91 -7.98 43.17
N PRO A 372 -11.28 -9.11 42.57
CA PRO A 372 -11.44 -10.36 43.31
C PRO A 372 -10.13 -10.87 43.92
N GLN A 373 -10.19 -11.49 45.09
CA GLN A 373 -9.02 -12.02 45.78
C GLN A 373 -8.17 -13.00 44.91
N PRO A 374 -8.76 -13.91 44.11
CA PRO A 374 -7.96 -14.78 43.25
C PRO A 374 -7.13 -14.02 42.21
N LEU A 375 -7.69 -12.93 41.65
CA LEU A 375 -6.98 -12.08 40.68
C LEU A 375 -5.87 -11.27 41.36
N ASP A 376 -6.13 -10.75 42.55
CA ASP A 376 -5.13 -10.01 43.33
C ASP A 376 -3.96 -10.94 43.71
N TYR A 377 -4.26 -12.16 44.15
CA TYR A 377 -3.24 -13.19 44.42
C TYR A 377 -2.42 -13.58 43.17
N LEU A 378 -3.10 -13.71 42.01
CA LEU A 378 -2.40 -13.99 40.75
C LEU A 378 -1.42 -12.86 40.39
N ILE A 379 -1.81 -11.60 40.55
CA ILE A 379 -0.95 -10.44 40.31
C ILE A 379 0.25 -10.45 41.27
N ASP A 380 0.04 -10.69 42.56
CA ASP A 380 1.14 -10.76 43.55
C ASP A 380 2.11 -11.89 43.24
N ARG A 381 1.59 -13.07 42.93
CA ARG A 381 2.41 -14.24 42.58
C ARG A 381 3.28 -13.99 41.37
N GLU A 382 2.71 -13.45 40.31
CA GLU A 382 3.48 -13.18 39.09
C GLU A 382 4.46 -12.01 39.30
N ALA A 383 4.07 -10.98 40.06
CA ALA A 383 4.94 -9.84 40.36
C ALA A 383 6.14 -10.27 41.24
N SER A 384 5.93 -11.18 42.21
CA SER A 384 7.03 -11.69 43.05
C SER A 384 8.04 -12.57 42.28
N ARG A 385 7.58 -13.20 41.22
CA ARG A 385 8.43 -13.97 40.30
C ARG A 385 9.08 -13.10 39.23
N HIS A 386 8.47 -11.96 38.91
CA HIS A 386 8.95 -11.07 37.86
C HIS A 386 10.34 -10.52 38.18
N GLY A 387 11.28 -10.69 37.23
CA GLY A 387 12.65 -10.23 37.38
C GLY A 387 13.57 -11.20 38.13
N LEU A 388 13.14 -12.45 38.37
CA LEU A 388 14.07 -13.52 38.79
C LEU A 388 15.14 -13.79 37.72
N ILE A 389 14.81 -13.60 36.46
CA ILE A 389 15.75 -13.61 35.33
C ILE A 389 15.87 -12.20 34.77
N ARG A 390 17.10 -11.72 34.63
CA ARG A 390 17.41 -10.39 34.11
C ARG A 390 18.23 -10.50 32.85
N VAL A 391 17.80 -9.82 31.79
CA VAL A 391 18.46 -9.80 30.48
C VAL A 391 18.97 -8.40 30.18
N THR A 392 20.27 -8.27 30.05
CA THR A 392 20.94 -6.98 29.76
C THR A 392 21.89 -7.14 28.56
N THR A 393 22.35 -6.00 28.03
CA THR A 393 23.44 -5.99 27.04
C THR A 393 24.74 -5.64 27.76
N ASP A 394 25.78 -6.43 27.55
CA ASP A 394 27.12 -6.11 28.05
C ASP A 394 27.64 -4.84 27.37
N PRO A 395 27.97 -3.79 28.15
CA PRO A 395 28.43 -2.53 27.58
C PRO A 395 29.76 -2.66 26.81
N ASP A 396 30.61 -3.59 27.20
CA ASP A 396 31.98 -3.71 26.67
C ASP A 396 32.09 -4.73 25.50
N GLY A 397 31.16 -5.69 25.39
CA GLY A 397 31.27 -6.80 24.47
C GLY A 397 30.15 -6.94 23.42
N GLY A 398 29.09 -6.16 23.50
CA GLY A 398 27.94 -6.27 22.59
C GLY A 398 27.20 -7.61 22.69
N THR A 399 27.48 -8.42 23.72
CA THR A 399 26.82 -9.69 24.01
C THR A 399 25.61 -9.46 24.91
N THR A 400 24.61 -10.32 24.81
CA THR A 400 23.48 -10.35 25.73
C THR A 400 23.82 -11.26 26.92
N VAL A 401 23.60 -10.75 28.11
CA VAL A 401 23.86 -11.46 29.38
C VAL A 401 22.53 -11.73 30.07
N VAL A 402 22.35 -12.97 30.51
CA VAL A 402 21.19 -13.43 31.28
C VAL A 402 21.68 -13.80 32.71
N ARG A 403 21.10 -13.12 33.69
CA ARG A 403 21.45 -13.22 35.10
C ARG A 403 20.28 -13.74 35.93
N SER A 404 20.56 -14.50 36.96
CA SER A 404 19.61 -14.83 38.02
C SER A 404 20.36 -15.05 39.32
N ALA A 405 19.73 -14.73 40.46
CA ALA A 405 20.21 -15.12 41.77
C ALA A 405 19.99 -16.61 42.05
N ASP A 406 19.13 -17.27 41.27
CA ASP A 406 18.85 -18.71 41.38
C ASP A 406 19.67 -19.48 40.33
N GLU A 407 20.76 -20.11 40.80
CA GLU A 407 21.61 -20.92 39.94
C GLU A 407 20.90 -22.13 39.32
N THR A 408 19.87 -22.69 40.01
CA THR A 408 19.09 -23.81 39.49
C THR A 408 18.29 -23.38 38.26
N LEU A 409 17.76 -22.15 38.30
CA LEU A 409 17.04 -21.57 37.20
C LEU A 409 17.96 -21.33 35.99
N LEU A 410 19.20 -20.81 36.20
CA LEU A 410 20.18 -20.65 35.13
C LEU A 410 20.55 -21.98 34.47
N ARG A 411 20.76 -23.04 35.27
CA ARG A 411 21.03 -24.40 34.76
C ARG A 411 19.84 -24.94 33.94
N THR A 412 18.62 -24.66 34.39
CA THR A 412 17.42 -25.05 33.64
C THR A 412 17.35 -24.35 32.28
N LEU A 413 17.65 -23.04 32.21
CA LEU A 413 17.70 -22.30 30.96
C LEU A 413 18.74 -22.85 29.97
N GLU A 414 19.91 -23.26 30.47
CA GLU A 414 21.01 -23.78 29.65
C GLU A 414 20.64 -25.07 28.91
N VAL A 415 19.81 -25.92 29.52
CA VAL A 415 19.42 -27.23 28.97
C VAL A 415 18.05 -27.24 28.30
N ASP A 416 17.31 -26.13 28.32
CA ASP A 416 15.98 -26.06 27.73
C ASP A 416 16.06 -26.10 26.21
N GLN A 417 15.51 -27.15 25.60
CA GLN A 417 15.50 -27.36 24.16
C GLN A 417 14.74 -26.26 23.40
N SER A 418 13.74 -25.63 24.01
CA SER A 418 12.98 -24.53 23.39
C SER A 418 13.84 -23.29 23.19
N LEU A 419 14.95 -23.15 23.95
CA LEU A 419 15.86 -22.01 23.90
C LEU A 419 17.12 -22.25 23.06
N THR A 420 17.27 -23.43 22.46
CA THR A 420 18.48 -23.79 21.67
C THR A 420 18.77 -22.75 20.57
N GLY A 421 17.73 -22.20 19.98
CA GLY A 421 17.86 -21.21 18.91
C GLY A 421 18.52 -19.86 19.28
N ILE A 422 18.59 -19.54 20.58
CA ILE A 422 19.24 -18.31 21.06
C ILE A 422 20.68 -18.51 21.53
N GLY A 423 21.17 -19.74 21.57
CA GLY A 423 22.58 -20.08 21.81
C GLY A 423 23.14 -19.59 23.14
N LEU A 424 22.45 -19.86 24.25
CA LEU A 424 22.92 -19.52 25.59
C LEU A 424 24.12 -20.39 25.97
N VAL A 425 25.17 -19.77 26.50
CA VAL A 425 26.40 -20.45 26.97
C VAL A 425 26.75 -19.95 28.37
N SER A 426 27.00 -20.86 29.31
CA SER A 426 27.41 -20.50 30.67
C SER A 426 28.82 -19.93 30.71
N ARG A 427 28.98 -18.76 31.33
CA ARG A 427 30.28 -18.11 31.60
C ARG A 427 30.22 -17.34 32.92
N ASN A 428 31.17 -17.56 33.80
CA ASN A 428 31.32 -16.85 35.07
C ASN A 428 30.06 -16.80 35.94
N GLY A 429 29.22 -17.87 35.92
CA GLY A 429 27.97 -17.88 36.68
C GLY A 429 26.80 -17.18 36.04
N GLU A 430 26.92 -16.72 34.79
CA GLU A 430 25.89 -16.10 33.99
C GLU A 430 25.74 -16.84 32.65
N LEU A 431 24.61 -16.65 31.94
CA LEU A 431 24.45 -17.13 30.56
C LEU A 431 24.68 -15.99 29.57
N GLN A 432 25.45 -16.26 28.54
CA GLN A 432 25.79 -15.25 27.51
C GLN A 432 25.43 -15.77 26.12
N THR A 433 25.06 -14.84 25.24
CA THR A 433 24.80 -15.11 23.83
C THR A 433 25.10 -13.89 22.96
N ARG A 434 25.31 -14.12 21.66
CA ARG A 434 25.39 -13.05 20.62
C ARG A 434 24.03 -12.64 20.08
N THR A 435 22.96 -13.34 20.44
CA THR A 435 21.59 -12.98 20.05
C THR A 435 21.20 -11.66 20.70
N PRO A 436 20.57 -10.72 20.00
CA PRO A 436 20.16 -9.43 20.54
C PRO A 436 19.28 -9.56 21.79
N ARG A 437 19.46 -8.65 22.77
CA ARG A 437 18.77 -8.64 24.07
C ARG A 437 17.25 -8.86 23.96
N ASP A 438 16.61 -8.13 23.06
CA ASP A 438 15.15 -8.20 22.93
C ASP A 438 14.68 -9.55 22.37
N VAL A 439 15.47 -10.20 21.50
CA VAL A 439 15.18 -11.55 21.00
C VAL A 439 15.31 -12.56 22.12
N VAL A 440 16.37 -12.47 22.95
CA VAL A 440 16.57 -13.33 24.12
C VAL A 440 15.45 -13.14 25.14
N PHE A 441 15.11 -11.87 25.45
CA PHE A 441 14.01 -11.55 26.37
C PHE A 441 12.70 -12.23 25.94
N TRP A 442 12.33 -12.09 24.65
CA TRP A 442 11.07 -12.66 24.17
C TRP A 442 11.11 -14.18 24.05
N ALA A 443 12.23 -14.78 23.71
CA ALA A 443 12.38 -16.24 23.73
C ALA A 443 12.16 -16.81 25.13
N LEU A 444 12.73 -16.17 26.15
CA LEU A 444 12.53 -16.54 27.54
C LEU A 444 11.09 -16.33 28.01
N ALA A 445 10.50 -15.20 27.66
CA ALA A 445 9.10 -14.89 28.00
C ALA A 445 8.10 -15.88 27.34
N ASP A 446 8.33 -16.25 26.07
CA ASP A 446 7.52 -17.23 25.34
C ASP A 446 7.66 -18.64 25.94
N ALA A 447 8.84 -18.98 26.45
CA ALA A 447 9.10 -20.21 27.22
C ALA A 447 8.56 -20.11 28.67
N ARG A 448 7.83 -19.03 29.02
CA ARG A 448 7.20 -18.79 30.33
C ARG A 448 8.19 -18.63 31.51
N TYR A 449 9.39 -18.17 31.23
CA TYR A 449 10.33 -17.81 32.28
C TYR A 449 10.05 -16.39 32.82
N PRO A 450 10.28 -16.14 34.13
CA PRO A 450 10.01 -14.85 34.78
C PRO A 450 11.11 -13.82 34.48
N VAL A 451 11.16 -13.33 33.26
CA VAL A 451 12.22 -12.49 32.72
C VAL A 451 11.89 -11.00 32.76
N VAL A 452 12.90 -10.17 33.02
CA VAL A 452 12.87 -8.71 32.87
C VAL A 452 14.05 -8.25 32.02
N ALA A 453 13.79 -7.25 31.16
CA ALA A 453 14.87 -6.58 30.44
C ALA A 453 15.45 -5.47 31.30
N GLU A 454 16.79 -5.34 31.31
CA GLU A 454 17.51 -4.26 31.99
C GLU A 454 18.30 -3.42 30.98
N SER A 455 18.41 -2.12 31.29
CA SER A 455 19.40 -1.26 30.66
C SER A 455 20.80 -1.62 31.17
N PRO A 456 21.87 -1.19 30.49
CA PRO A 456 23.24 -1.35 31.01
C PRO A 456 23.46 -0.70 32.37
N SER A 457 22.62 0.29 32.76
CA SER A 457 22.64 0.93 34.08
C SER A 457 21.92 0.13 35.18
N GLY A 458 21.31 -1.03 34.85
CA GLY A 458 20.57 -1.87 35.81
C GLY A 458 19.13 -1.47 36.04
N GLU A 459 18.61 -0.47 35.31
CA GLU A 459 17.22 -0.06 35.37
C GLU A 459 16.35 -0.99 34.51
N VAL A 460 15.11 -1.26 34.96
CA VAL A 460 14.16 -2.04 34.18
C VAL A 460 13.86 -1.32 32.87
N ALA A 461 14.24 -1.93 31.78
CA ALA A 461 13.99 -1.43 30.43
C ALA A 461 12.71 -2.06 29.88
N ARG A 462 11.91 -1.25 29.16
CA ARG A 462 10.80 -1.82 28.40
C ARG A 462 11.35 -2.61 27.22
N ALA A 463 10.98 -3.87 27.12
CA ALA A 463 11.16 -4.66 25.90
C ALA A 463 9.87 -4.54 25.08
N ASP A 464 9.85 -3.66 24.09
CA ASP A 464 8.68 -3.52 23.22
C ASP A 464 8.70 -4.64 22.17
N ARG A 465 7.77 -5.59 22.29
CA ARG A 465 7.60 -6.67 21.31
C ARG A 465 6.99 -6.15 20.00
N HIS A 466 6.42 -4.95 20.05
CA HIS A 466 5.69 -4.39 18.95
C HIS A 466 6.65 -3.98 17.83
N ARG A 467 6.71 -4.80 16.77
CA ARG A 467 7.34 -4.38 15.53
C ARG A 467 6.43 -3.38 14.82
N VAL A 468 6.67 -2.11 15.11
CA VAL A 468 6.01 -1.02 14.39
C VAL A 468 6.89 -0.67 13.20
N PHE A 469 6.28 -0.64 12.03
CA PHE A 469 6.92 -0.21 10.79
C PHE A 469 6.69 1.29 10.60
N ASP A 470 7.60 1.93 9.91
CA ASP A 470 7.37 3.30 9.47
C ASP A 470 6.16 3.37 8.55
N ASP A 471 5.46 4.49 8.57
CA ASP A 471 4.39 4.74 7.63
C ASP A 471 4.97 4.65 6.20
N PRO A 472 4.23 4.06 5.23
CA PRO A 472 4.75 3.89 3.90
C PRO A 472 5.09 5.26 3.31
N ALA A 473 6.36 5.47 3.00
CA ALA A 473 6.73 6.60 2.14
C ALA A 473 6.18 6.33 0.73
N PRO A 474 5.77 7.34 0.01
CA PRO A 474 5.40 7.19 -1.40
C PRO A 474 6.66 6.87 -2.22
N GLU A 475 7.06 5.59 -2.23
CA GLU A 475 8.12 5.12 -3.12
C GLU A 475 7.60 5.13 -4.55
N ASP A 476 8.39 5.74 -5.42
CA ASP A 476 8.13 5.68 -6.84
C ASP A 476 8.95 4.54 -7.47
N PRO A 477 8.29 3.42 -7.85
CA PRO A 477 9.00 2.27 -8.42
C PRO A 477 9.63 2.56 -9.78
N TYR A 478 9.25 3.66 -10.42
CA TYR A 478 9.77 4.08 -11.72
C TYR A 478 10.85 5.17 -11.62
N ALA A 479 11.16 5.69 -10.41
CA ALA A 479 12.18 6.73 -10.22
C ALA A 479 13.52 6.37 -10.88
N GLY A 480 14.03 5.16 -10.68
CA GLY A 480 15.27 4.70 -11.30
C GLY A 480 15.18 4.51 -12.82
N LEU A 481 14.00 4.28 -13.40
CA LEU A 481 13.80 4.28 -14.85
C LEU A 481 13.84 5.71 -15.39
N VAL A 482 13.12 6.62 -14.73
CA VAL A 482 13.07 8.04 -15.11
C VAL A 482 14.47 8.65 -15.04
N GLU A 483 15.23 8.41 -13.97
CA GLU A 483 16.61 8.85 -13.80
C GLU A 483 17.50 8.36 -14.95
N ARG A 484 17.46 7.08 -15.30
CA ARG A 484 18.22 6.53 -16.43
C ARG A 484 17.86 7.17 -17.77
N LEU A 485 16.55 7.40 -18.03
CA LEU A 485 16.12 8.07 -19.26
C LEU A 485 16.60 9.52 -19.30
N ARG A 486 16.68 10.21 -18.15
CA ARG A 486 17.23 11.57 -18.04
C ARG A 486 18.74 11.59 -18.27
N ASP A 487 19.48 10.68 -17.67
CA ASP A 487 20.94 10.59 -17.81
C ASP A 487 21.38 10.32 -19.26
N HIS A 488 20.58 9.55 -19.99
CA HIS A 488 20.82 9.24 -21.40
C HIS A 488 20.14 10.23 -22.36
N GLN A 489 19.40 11.21 -21.83
CA GLN A 489 18.96 12.38 -22.58
C GLN A 489 20.20 13.24 -22.85
N GLY A 490 21.13 12.70 -23.64
CA GLY A 490 22.27 13.44 -24.18
C GLY A 490 21.77 14.67 -24.91
N GLU A 491 22.64 15.57 -25.32
CA GLU A 491 22.24 16.71 -26.15
C GLU A 491 21.37 16.18 -27.28
N ASP A 492 20.04 16.23 -27.06
CA ASP A 492 18.99 15.90 -28.02
C ASP A 492 19.05 16.93 -29.12
N THR A 493 20.13 16.86 -29.87
CA THR A 493 20.29 17.62 -31.08
C THR A 493 19.36 17.03 -32.12
N GLU A 494 18.72 17.88 -32.85
CA GLU A 494 17.96 17.55 -34.08
C GLU A 494 18.71 16.51 -34.95
N ALA A 495 20.02 16.47 -34.82
CA ALA A 495 20.93 15.52 -35.46
C ALA A 495 20.79 14.06 -34.93
N ALA A 496 20.62 13.88 -33.61
CA ALA A 496 20.47 12.54 -33.04
C ALA A 496 19.12 11.92 -33.42
N TRP A 497 18.08 12.73 -33.47
CA TRP A 497 16.77 12.34 -33.97
C TRP A 497 16.77 11.92 -35.41
N LEU A 498 17.41 12.73 -36.24
CA LEU A 498 17.57 12.45 -37.67
C LEU A 498 18.34 11.14 -37.90
N GLU A 499 19.42 10.91 -37.16
CA GLU A 499 20.22 9.69 -37.29
C GLU A 499 19.40 8.44 -36.97
N ARG A 500 18.53 8.50 -35.95
CA ARG A 500 17.64 7.39 -35.63
C ARG A 500 16.53 7.15 -36.63
N GLU A 501 15.90 8.20 -37.12
CA GLU A 501 14.88 8.11 -38.18
C GLU A 501 15.46 7.45 -39.43
N LEU A 502 16.65 7.83 -39.78
CA LEU A 502 17.40 7.24 -40.89
C LEU A 502 17.80 5.77 -40.61
N ALA A 503 18.23 5.45 -39.39
CA ALA A 503 18.56 4.07 -39.01
C ALA A 503 17.32 3.15 -39.02
N ASN A 504 16.16 3.65 -38.62
CA ASN A 504 14.90 2.93 -38.71
C ASN A 504 14.51 2.67 -40.17
N ALA A 505 14.60 3.71 -41.02
CA ALA A 505 14.30 3.58 -42.44
C ALA A 505 15.24 2.56 -43.16
N VAL A 506 16.50 2.53 -42.78
CA VAL A 506 17.46 1.50 -43.26
C VAL A 506 17.02 0.09 -42.82
N ARG A 507 16.63 -0.07 -41.56
CA ARG A 507 16.17 -1.35 -41.00
C ARG A 507 14.91 -1.85 -41.68
N GLU A 508 13.97 -0.94 -41.93
CA GLU A 508 12.65 -1.23 -42.51
C GLU A 508 12.64 -1.20 -44.05
N LYS A 509 13.76 -0.79 -44.66
CA LYS A 509 13.92 -0.63 -46.12
C LYS A 509 12.81 0.29 -46.71
N THR A 510 12.49 1.36 -45.97
CA THR A 510 11.46 2.31 -46.38
C THR A 510 12.12 3.44 -47.19
N ALA A 511 11.57 3.72 -48.39
CA ALA A 511 12.01 4.86 -49.20
C ALA A 511 11.75 6.19 -48.50
N LEU A 512 12.72 7.10 -48.54
CA LEU A 512 12.67 8.39 -47.86
C LEU A 512 12.77 9.54 -48.86
N ALA A 513 11.90 10.53 -48.69
CA ALA A 513 12.08 11.85 -49.30
C ALA A 513 12.94 12.72 -48.34
N ILE A 514 14.14 13.05 -48.79
CA ILE A 514 15.14 13.72 -47.98
C ILE A 514 15.39 15.10 -48.55
N VAL A 515 15.25 16.16 -47.75
CA VAL A 515 15.62 17.53 -48.13
C VAL A 515 17.09 17.75 -47.70
N VAL A 516 17.94 18.06 -48.68
CA VAL A 516 19.36 18.29 -48.49
C VAL A 516 19.71 19.77 -48.73
N ASN A 517 20.44 20.35 -47.80
CA ASN A 517 21.02 21.68 -47.94
C ASN A 517 22.18 21.63 -48.93
N MET A 518 22.12 22.40 -50.01
CA MET A 518 23.17 22.48 -51.02
C MET A 518 24.13 23.64 -50.75
N PRO A 519 25.40 23.54 -51.19
CA PRO A 519 26.31 24.66 -51.16
C PRO A 519 25.69 25.84 -51.94
N GLY A 520 25.48 27.00 -51.28
CA GLY A 520 24.86 28.15 -51.86
C GLY A 520 23.45 28.49 -51.32
N GLY A 521 22.99 27.75 -50.29
CA GLY A 521 21.74 28.09 -49.55
C GLY A 521 20.44 27.59 -50.19
N SER A 522 20.50 26.85 -51.31
CA SER A 522 19.35 26.18 -51.89
C SER A 522 19.13 24.80 -51.26
N THR A 523 17.90 24.32 -51.24
CA THR A 523 17.54 22.97 -50.81
C THR A 523 17.16 22.10 -52.02
N ARG A 524 17.47 20.82 -51.95
CA ARG A 524 17.09 19.82 -52.94
C ARG A 524 16.40 18.64 -52.28
N GLU A 525 15.26 18.25 -52.79
CA GLU A 525 14.58 17.01 -52.37
C GLU A 525 15.06 15.83 -53.21
N LEU A 526 15.37 14.72 -52.53
CA LEU A 526 15.81 13.45 -53.12
C LEU A 526 14.97 12.33 -52.54
N VAL A 527 14.52 11.42 -53.39
CA VAL A 527 13.87 10.17 -52.93
C VAL A 527 14.92 9.07 -52.93
N LEU A 528 15.29 8.57 -51.76
CA LEU A 528 16.32 7.55 -51.58
C LEU A 528 15.76 6.29 -50.94
N ASP A 529 16.16 5.14 -51.50
CA ASP A 529 16.04 3.84 -50.84
C ASP A 529 17.26 3.65 -49.95
N PRO A 530 17.11 3.73 -48.61
CA PRO A 530 18.26 3.70 -47.70
C PRO A 530 18.88 2.30 -47.64
N ILE A 531 20.21 2.24 -47.76
CA ILE A 531 21.01 1.00 -47.76
C ILE A 531 21.73 0.83 -46.43
N GLY A 532 22.24 1.93 -45.86
CA GLY A 532 22.96 1.89 -44.61
C GLY A 532 23.32 3.28 -44.09
N ILE A 533 23.61 3.35 -42.78
CA ILE A 533 24.05 4.56 -42.09
C ILE A 533 25.33 4.23 -41.31
N GLY A 534 26.33 5.11 -41.36
CA GLY A 534 27.58 4.96 -40.63
C GLY A 534 28.57 6.07 -40.89
N GLY A 535 29.40 6.38 -39.89
CA GLY A 535 30.41 7.45 -40.00
C GLY A 535 29.84 8.83 -40.29
N GLY A 536 28.63 9.15 -39.78
CA GLY A 536 27.97 10.43 -40.00
C GLY A 536 27.42 10.59 -41.42
N ARG A 537 27.17 9.52 -42.15
CA ARG A 537 26.68 9.52 -43.54
C ARG A 537 25.57 8.50 -43.76
N LEU A 538 24.57 8.88 -44.55
CA LEU A 538 23.54 8.01 -45.10
C LEU A 538 23.94 7.54 -46.50
N ARG A 539 23.87 6.26 -46.76
CA ARG A 539 24.02 5.64 -48.07
C ARG A 539 22.71 5.11 -48.56
N GLY A 540 22.29 5.48 -49.74
CA GLY A 540 21.03 5.07 -50.35
C GLY A 540 21.05 5.17 -51.86
N ARG A 541 20.07 4.51 -52.52
CA ARG A 541 19.86 4.55 -53.96
C ARG A 541 18.83 5.62 -54.30
N ASP A 542 19.20 6.58 -55.14
CA ASP A 542 18.31 7.61 -55.65
C ASP A 542 17.36 6.97 -56.68
N SER A 543 16.10 6.87 -56.33
CA SER A 543 15.08 6.20 -57.15
C SER A 543 14.80 6.91 -58.47
N ALA A 544 15.05 8.24 -58.55
CA ALA A 544 14.85 9.04 -59.75
C ALA A 544 16.03 8.95 -60.73
N ALA A 545 17.26 8.84 -60.21
CA ALA A 545 18.48 8.85 -61.01
C ALA A 545 19.11 7.48 -61.19
N ASP A 546 18.63 6.48 -60.47
CA ASP A 546 19.13 5.08 -60.41
C ASP A 546 20.63 5.02 -60.06
N VAL A 547 21.09 5.91 -59.18
CA VAL A 547 22.50 5.96 -58.74
C VAL A 547 22.56 5.87 -57.20
N GLU A 548 23.64 5.28 -56.72
CA GLU A 548 23.95 5.26 -55.30
C GLU A 548 24.52 6.60 -54.84
N ARG A 549 23.97 7.14 -53.75
CA ARG A 549 24.39 8.39 -53.14
C ARG A 549 24.82 8.17 -51.70
N THR A 550 25.82 8.97 -51.30
CA THR A 550 26.26 9.05 -49.91
C THR A 550 26.11 10.49 -49.44
N LEU A 551 25.20 10.73 -48.49
CA LEU A 551 24.88 12.06 -47.97
C LEU A 551 25.43 12.23 -46.55
N PRO A 552 26.21 13.28 -46.26
CA PRO A 552 26.54 13.64 -44.88
C PRO A 552 25.27 13.99 -44.12
N LEU A 553 25.10 13.47 -42.88
CA LEU A 553 23.94 13.74 -42.06
C LEU A 553 23.77 15.24 -41.76
N SER A 554 24.89 15.95 -41.61
CA SER A 554 24.89 17.39 -41.38
C SER A 554 24.30 18.24 -42.50
N LEU A 555 24.13 17.69 -43.70
CA LEU A 555 23.52 18.37 -44.84
C LEU A 555 22.00 18.05 -44.98
N ILE A 556 21.49 17.10 -44.22
CA ILE A 556 20.10 16.72 -44.28
C ILE A 556 19.29 17.70 -43.42
N ALA A 557 18.36 18.43 -44.02
CA ALA A 557 17.53 19.41 -43.36
C ALA A 557 16.25 18.77 -42.80
N SER A 558 15.66 17.81 -43.53
CA SER A 558 14.46 17.07 -43.07
C SER A 558 14.33 15.77 -43.83
N VAL A 559 13.63 14.82 -43.25
CA VAL A 559 13.33 13.49 -43.77
C VAL A 559 11.86 13.20 -43.60
N ARG A 560 11.23 12.56 -44.58
CA ARG A 560 9.86 12.03 -44.51
C ARG A 560 9.75 10.74 -45.33
N PRO A 561 8.84 9.85 -45.02
CA PRO A 561 8.53 8.72 -45.91
C PRO A 561 8.17 9.21 -47.32
N ALA A 562 8.66 8.51 -48.34
CA ALA A 562 8.44 8.89 -49.76
C ALA A 562 7.05 8.47 -50.24
#